data_344cf413e1d58a9459ea42343af19975
#
_entry.id   344cf413e1d58a9459ea42343af19975
#
_cell.length_a   1.000
_cell.length_b   1.000
_cell.length_c   1.000
_cell.angle_alpha   90.00
_cell.angle_beta   90.00
_cell.angle_gamma   90.00
#
_symmetry.space_group_name_H-M   'P 1'
#
loop_
_entity.id
_entity.type
_entity.pdbx_description
1 polymer ?
#
loop_
_entity_poly.entity_id
_entity_poly.type
_entity_poly.pdbx_seq_one_letter_code
_entity_poly.pdbx_strand_id
1 'polypeptide(L)'
;MSTIWFDLDGTLYDLYNQPSWLEMLNNENGKVYSCGNSLVEVSEFSLIVTELKKQGYKFGVITWLSRNCSRKYGNSIRYHKLKWLNKTFPNLFDVVHIVKYGTDKSKFVTSENDILFDDDENVCEQWENSGHKCYRLLDSRNSLGVRLMNETAIFYTLAKYSESVLQASE
;
A
#
# COMPACT_ATOMS: atom_id res chain seq x y z
N MET A 1 1.14 -7.06 -18.89
CA MET A 1 0.39 -5.98 -18.18
C MET A 1 0.85 -6.00 -16.74
N SER A 2 1.47 -4.92 -16.27
CA SER A 2 2.13 -4.89 -14.97
C SER A 2 1.20 -4.40 -13.87
N THR A 3 1.40 -4.90 -12.65
CA THR A 3 0.67 -4.44 -11.47
C THR A 3 1.60 -3.60 -10.59
N ILE A 4 1.11 -2.43 -10.20
CA ILE A 4 1.74 -1.56 -9.21
C ILE A 4 1.11 -1.88 -7.86
N TRP A 5 1.89 -2.45 -6.96
CA TRP A 5 1.47 -2.91 -5.66
C TRP A 5 1.82 -1.92 -4.56
N PHE A 6 0.96 -1.83 -3.58
CA PHE A 6 1.18 -1.03 -2.37
C PHE A 6 0.97 -1.89 -1.12
N ASP A 7 1.81 -1.72 -0.12
CA ASP A 7 1.41 -2.01 1.26
C ASP A 7 0.34 -1.00 1.70
N LEU A 8 -0.27 -1.25 2.84
CA LEU A 8 -1.30 -0.38 3.38
C LEU A 8 -0.82 0.38 4.60
N ASP A 9 -0.45 -0.33 5.67
CA ASP A 9 -0.15 0.26 6.97
C ASP A 9 1.24 0.90 6.98
N GLY A 10 1.33 2.22 7.10
CA GLY A 10 2.60 2.95 6.99
C GLY A 10 2.96 3.38 5.56
N THR A 11 2.24 2.89 4.55
CA THR A 11 2.43 3.24 3.13
C THR A 11 1.33 4.15 2.61
N LEU A 12 0.08 3.71 2.63
CA LEU A 12 -1.09 4.50 2.22
C LEU A 12 -1.94 4.93 3.42
N TYR A 13 -1.94 4.14 4.47
CA TYR A 13 -2.75 4.31 5.67
C TYR A 13 -1.89 4.68 6.87
N ASP A 14 -2.21 5.78 7.53
CA ASP A 14 -1.52 6.29 8.71
C ASP A 14 -1.96 5.53 9.97
N LEU A 15 -1.45 4.30 10.15
CA LEU A 15 -1.72 3.49 11.32
C LEU A 15 -1.01 4.03 12.56
N TYR A 16 0.26 4.37 12.41
CA TYR A 16 1.19 4.54 13.54
C TYR A 16 1.13 5.92 14.21
N ASN A 17 0.50 6.91 13.57
CA ASN A 17 0.32 8.25 14.15
C ASN A 17 -1.07 8.46 14.75
N GLN A 18 -1.90 7.41 14.83
CA GLN A 18 -3.19 7.49 15.48
C GLN A 18 -3.04 7.47 17.00
N PRO A 19 -3.84 8.26 17.75
CA PRO A 19 -3.88 8.15 19.20
C PRO A 19 -4.23 6.72 19.63
N SER A 20 -3.51 6.20 20.63
CA SER A 20 -3.76 4.86 21.20
C SER A 20 -3.74 3.69 20.22
N TRP A 21 -3.09 3.83 19.05
CA TRP A 21 -3.08 2.75 18.04
C TRP A 21 -2.57 1.42 18.62
N LEU A 22 -1.51 1.46 19.43
CA LEU A 22 -0.93 0.26 20.03
C LEU A 22 -1.87 -0.38 21.07
N GLU A 23 -2.56 0.43 21.87
CA GLU A 23 -3.58 -0.05 22.82
C GLU A 23 -4.75 -0.69 22.08
N MET A 24 -5.22 -0.08 20.99
CA MET A 24 -6.28 -0.66 20.16
C MET A 24 -5.85 -1.98 19.54
N LEU A 25 -4.62 -2.12 19.08
CA LEU A 25 -4.09 -3.39 18.58
C LEU A 25 -4.06 -4.47 19.68
N ASN A 26 -3.54 -4.13 20.86
CA ASN A 26 -3.46 -5.05 22.00
C ASN A 26 -4.83 -5.50 22.48
N ASN A 27 -5.85 -4.65 22.37
CA ASN A 27 -7.25 -4.96 22.71
C ASN A 27 -8.04 -5.61 21.54
N GLU A 28 -7.37 -6.05 20.46
CA GLU A 28 -8.00 -6.63 19.27
C GLU A 28 -9.14 -5.75 18.68
N ASN A 29 -8.98 -4.41 18.75
CA ASN A 29 -9.93 -3.45 18.24
C ASN A 29 -9.63 -3.11 16.76
N GLY A 30 -10.35 -3.75 15.84
CA GLY A 30 -10.15 -3.57 14.40
C GLY A 30 -10.44 -2.16 13.88
N LYS A 31 -11.12 -1.30 14.64
CA LYS A 31 -11.40 0.10 14.25
C LYS A 31 -10.12 0.89 13.97
N VAL A 32 -9.00 0.52 14.61
CA VAL A 32 -7.69 1.13 14.35
C VAL A 32 -7.34 1.15 12.86
N TYR A 33 -7.84 0.21 12.07
CA TYR A 33 -7.61 0.10 10.63
C TYR A 33 -8.61 0.87 9.75
N SER A 34 -9.47 1.70 10.32
CA SER A 34 -10.45 2.47 9.55
C SER A 34 -10.70 3.89 10.05
N CYS A 35 -10.01 4.34 11.09
CA CYS A 35 -10.16 5.69 11.66
C CYS A 35 -8.98 6.64 11.36
N GLY A 36 -7.92 6.14 10.74
CA GLY A 36 -6.74 6.93 10.37
C GLY A 36 -6.86 7.66 9.03
N ASN A 37 -5.92 8.56 8.81
CA ASN A 37 -5.83 9.37 7.60
C ASN A 37 -5.10 8.63 6.47
N SER A 38 -5.20 9.16 5.26
CA SER A 38 -4.33 8.80 4.15
C SER A 38 -2.93 9.41 4.34
N LEU A 39 -1.89 8.67 3.95
CA LEU A 39 -0.51 9.16 3.88
C LEU A 39 -0.19 9.84 2.55
N VAL A 40 -1.10 9.76 1.59
CA VAL A 40 -1.00 10.45 0.30
C VAL A 40 -2.20 11.38 0.10
N GLU A 41 -2.02 12.44 -0.69
CA GLU A 41 -3.14 13.28 -1.10
C GLU A 41 -4.07 12.48 -2.03
N VAL A 42 -5.32 12.31 -1.60
CA VAL A 42 -6.24 11.32 -2.18
C VAL A 42 -6.64 11.67 -3.62
N SER A 43 -6.94 12.92 -3.89
CA SER A 43 -7.38 13.35 -5.22
C SER A 43 -6.25 13.25 -6.24
N GLU A 44 -5.05 13.70 -5.90
CA GLU A 44 -3.88 13.63 -6.78
C GLU A 44 -3.47 12.18 -7.04
N PHE A 45 -3.39 11.35 -5.99
CA PHE A 45 -3.12 9.92 -6.15
C PHE A 45 -4.15 9.23 -7.05
N SER A 46 -5.43 9.52 -6.86
CA SER A 46 -6.51 8.94 -7.65
C SER A 46 -6.46 9.34 -9.13
N LEU A 47 -6.08 10.60 -9.41
CA LEU A 47 -5.89 11.07 -10.78
C LEU A 47 -4.74 10.32 -11.48
N ILE A 48 -3.58 10.24 -10.84
CA ILE A 48 -2.40 9.56 -11.39
C ILE A 48 -2.70 8.08 -11.63
N VAL A 49 -3.29 7.39 -10.66
CA VAL A 49 -3.67 5.98 -10.79
C VAL A 49 -4.66 5.77 -11.93
N THR A 50 -5.67 6.63 -12.05
CA THR A 50 -6.66 6.55 -13.12
C THR A 50 -6.02 6.71 -14.49
N GLU A 51 -5.06 7.60 -14.63
CA GLU A 51 -4.34 7.81 -15.88
C GLU A 51 -3.47 6.61 -16.26
N LEU A 52 -2.73 6.06 -15.30
CA LEU A 52 -1.93 4.85 -15.52
C LEU A 52 -2.81 3.62 -15.82
N LYS A 53 -4.00 3.52 -15.26
CA LYS A 53 -4.96 2.45 -15.60
C LYS A 53 -5.42 2.54 -17.04
N LYS A 54 -5.61 3.73 -17.61
CA LYS A 54 -5.91 3.91 -19.04
C LYS A 54 -4.74 3.45 -19.93
N GLN A 55 -3.51 3.52 -19.44
CA GLN A 55 -2.30 3.04 -20.10
C GLN A 55 -2.08 1.52 -19.94
N GLY A 56 -2.98 0.82 -19.22
CA GLY A 56 -2.96 -0.63 -19.06
C GLY A 56 -2.30 -1.15 -17.77
N TYR A 57 -1.88 -0.28 -16.86
CA TYR A 57 -1.42 -0.72 -15.54
C TYR A 57 -2.58 -1.20 -14.67
N LYS A 58 -2.31 -2.20 -13.84
CA LYS A 58 -3.18 -2.60 -12.73
C LYS A 58 -2.64 -2.07 -11.42
N PHE A 59 -3.53 -1.88 -10.45
CA PHE A 59 -3.19 -1.42 -9.12
C PHE A 59 -3.68 -2.40 -8.07
N GLY A 60 -2.81 -2.78 -7.15
CA GLY A 60 -3.12 -3.74 -6.11
C GLY A 60 -2.62 -3.32 -4.73
N VAL A 61 -3.24 -3.87 -3.71
CA VAL A 61 -2.80 -3.76 -2.32
C VAL A 61 -2.47 -5.14 -1.79
N ILE A 62 -1.30 -5.29 -1.14
CA ILE A 62 -0.94 -6.49 -0.38
C ILE A 62 -0.58 -6.04 1.04
N THR A 63 -1.40 -6.37 2.01
CA THR A 63 -1.20 -5.98 3.40
C THR A 63 -1.37 -7.15 4.36
N TRP A 64 -0.70 -7.08 5.50
CA TRP A 64 -0.74 -8.12 6.50
C TRP A 64 -1.87 -7.91 7.53
N LEU A 65 -2.35 -9.01 8.10
CA LEU A 65 -3.06 -9.01 9.37
C LEU A 65 -2.09 -8.73 10.51
N SER A 66 -2.60 -8.37 11.69
CA SER A 66 -1.78 -8.27 12.89
C SER A 66 -1.09 -9.58 13.22
N ARG A 67 0.10 -9.49 13.80
CA ARG A 67 0.86 -10.65 14.28
C ARG A 67 0.06 -11.42 15.33
N ASN A 68 0.00 -12.73 15.19
CA ASN A 68 -0.67 -13.63 16.13
C ASN A 68 -2.15 -13.30 16.42
N CYS A 69 -2.85 -12.66 15.49
CA CYS A 69 -4.26 -12.30 15.68
C CYS A 69 -5.16 -13.55 15.73
N SER A 70 -6.19 -13.49 16.59
CA SER A 70 -7.28 -14.47 16.59
C SER A 70 -8.04 -14.46 15.25
N ARG A 71 -8.75 -15.55 14.92
CA ARG A 71 -9.59 -15.61 13.72
C ARG A 71 -10.66 -14.50 13.72
N LYS A 72 -11.26 -14.24 14.89
CA LYS A 72 -12.26 -13.17 15.06
C LYS A 72 -11.67 -11.80 14.77
N TYR A 73 -10.50 -11.53 15.35
CA TYR A 73 -9.80 -10.26 15.13
C TYR A 73 -9.33 -10.12 13.67
N GLY A 74 -8.80 -11.16 13.08
CA GLY A 74 -8.41 -11.15 11.66
C GLY A 74 -9.57 -10.79 10.72
N ASN A 75 -10.79 -11.29 10.99
CA ASN A 75 -11.98 -10.92 10.23
C ASN A 75 -12.36 -9.44 10.45
N SER A 76 -12.23 -8.94 11.68
CA SER A 76 -12.44 -7.53 12.00
C SER A 76 -11.43 -6.63 11.27
N ILE A 77 -10.14 -7.01 11.26
CA ILE A 77 -9.11 -6.28 10.51
C ILE A 77 -9.46 -6.21 9.02
N ARG A 78 -9.80 -7.35 8.39
CA ARG A 78 -10.20 -7.38 6.97
C ARG A 78 -11.34 -6.43 6.68
N TYR A 79 -12.39 -6.49 7.49
CA TYR A 79 -13.54 -5.61 7.34
C TYR A 79 -13.15 -4.13 7.41
N HIS A 80 -12.34 -3.74 8.40
CA HIS A 80 -11.97 -2.34 8.60
C HIS A 80 -10.98 -1.83 7.53
N LYS A 81 -10.01 -2.63 7.12
CA LYS A 81 -9.11 -2.27 6.01
C LYS A 81 -9.86 -2.07 4.70
N LEU A 82 -10.73 -3.01 4.33
CA LEU A 82 -11.57 -2.88 3.13
C LEU A 82 -12.53 -1.69 3.21
N LYS A 83 -13.13 -1.45 4.37
CA LYS A 83 -14.01 -0.29 4.59
C LYS A 83 -13.25 1.02 4.37
N TRP A 84 -12.04 1.13 4.89
CA TRP A 84 -11.21 2.32 4.70
C TRP A 84 -10.80 2.50 3.24
N LEU A 85 -10.29 1.46 2.60
CA LEU A 85 -9.90 1.49 1.19
C LEU A 85 -11.06 1.92 0.29
N ASN A 86 -12.22 1.31 0.46
CA ASN A 86 -13.40 1.64 -0.36
C ASN A 86 -13.94 3.06 -0.11
N LYS A 87 -13.78 3.58 1.11
CA LYS A 87 -14.18 4.95 1.45
C LYS A 87 -13.21 5.98 0.89
N THR A 88 -11.89 5.71 1.01
CA THR A 88 -10.83 6.67 0.66
C THR A 88 -10.49 6.63 -0.83
N PHE A 89 -10.46 5.44 -1.42
CA PHE A 89 -10.09 5.18 -2.81
C PHE A 89 -11.16 4.30 -3.51
N PRO A 90 -12.37 4.81 -3.72
CA PRO A 90 -13.46 4.02 -4.28
C PRO A 90 -13.12 3.49 -5.68
N ASN A 91 -13.17 2.15 -5.84
CA ASN A 91 -12.88 1.44 -7.10
C ASN A 91 -11.49 1.69 -7.71
N LEU A 92 -10.54 2.18 -6.91
CA LEU A 92 -9.21 2.54 -7.42
C LEU A 92 -8.32 1.30 -7.59
N PHE A 93 -8.38 0.34 -6.66
CA PHE A 93 -7.58 -0.87 -6.69
C PHE A 93 -8.30 -2.03 -7.37
N ASP A 94 -7.62 -2.71 -8.29
CA ASP A 94 -8.15 -3.86 -9.04
C ASP A 94 -8.14 -5.14 -8.20
N VAL A 95 -7.21 -5.23 -7.24
CA VAL A 95 -7.05 -6.38 -6.36
C VAL A 95 -6.55 -5.96 -4.97
N VAL A 96 -7.09 -6.61 -3.94
CA VAL A 96 -6.67 -6.38 -2.54
C VAL A 96 -6.43 -7.73 -1.86
N HIS A 97 -5.20 -7.95 -1.41
CA HIS A 97 -4.80 -9.11 -0.63
C HIS A 97 -4.56 -8.70 0.82
N ILE A 98 -5.38 -9.21 1.73
CA ILE A 98 -5.17 -9.06 3.19
C ILE A 98 -4.79 -10.43 3.73
N VAL A 99 -3.51 -10.64 3.94
CA VAL A 99 -2.92 -11.95 4.19
C VAL A 99 -2.39 -12.09 5.62
N LYS A 100 -2.03 -13.30 6.02
CA LYS A 100 -1.45 -13.56 7.34
C LYS A 100 -0.14 -12.78 7.50
N TYR A 101 0.12 -12.27 8.72
CA TYR A 101 1.39 -11.62 9.06
C TYR A 101 2.60 -12.49 8.65
N GLY A 102 3.57 -11.87 8.01
CA GLY A 102 4.79 -12.53 7.54
C GLY A 102 4.61 -13.37 6.28
N THR A 103 3.45 -13.33 5.62
CA THR A 103 3.30 -13.92 4.28
C THR A 103 4.21 -13.17 3.31
N ASP A 104 5.04 -13.90 2.59
CA ASP A 104 5.90 -13.36 1.54
C ASP A 104 5.03 -12.74 0.42
N LYS A 105 5.16 -11.42 0.26
CA LYS A 105 4.36 -10.64 -0.71
C LYS A 105 4.74 -10.94 -2.15
N SER A 106 5.95 -11.40 -2.42
CA SER A 106 6.41 -11.75 -3.78
C SER A 106 5.60 -12.88 -4.43
N LYS A 107 4.89 -13.68 -3.63
CA LYS A 107 3.98 -14.73 -4.13
C LYS A 107 2.76 -14.20 -4.89
N PHE A 108 2.50 -12.91 -4.81
CA PHE A 108 1.37 -12.25 -5.48
C PHE A 108 1.78 -11.52 -6.77
N VAL A 109 3.05 -11.61 -7.14
CA VAL A 109 3.53 -11.10 -8.43
C VAL A 109 2.76 -11.72 -9.59
N THR A 110 2.37 -10.89 -10.54
CA THR A 110 1.59 -11.30 -11.72
C THR A 110 2.35 -11.12 -13.04
N SER A 111 3.44 -10.34 -13.01
CA SER A 111 4.24 -9.98 -14.18
C SER A 111 5.67 -9.66 -13.75
N GLU A 112 6.65 -9.90 -14.62
CA GLU A 112 8.06 -9.57 -14.39
C GLU A 112 8.34 -8.08 -14.12
N ASN A 113 7.43 -7.20 -14.56
CA ASN A 113 7.54 -5.76 -14.38
C ASN A 113 6.67 -5.23 -13.22
N ASP A 114 6.17 -6.11 -12.34
CA ASP A 114 5.46 -5.70 -11.15
C ASP A 114 6.40 -4.96 -10.19
N ILE A 115 5.89 -3.91 -9.57
CA ILE A 115 6.63 -3.14 -8.56
C ILE A 115 5.84 -3.08 -7.25
N LEU A 116 6.54 -2.86 -6.15
CA LEU A 116 5.96 -2.71 -4.82
C LEU A 116 6.42 -1.40 -4.16
N PHE A 117 5.50 -0.72 -3.48
CA PHE A 117 5.80 0.33 -2.49
C PHE A 117 5.52 -0.23 -1.10
N ASP A 118 6.51 -0.22 -0.22
CA ASP A 118 6.42 -0.78 1.13
C ASP A 118 7.36 -0.02 2.07
N ASP A 119 7.01 0.12 3.35
CA ASP A 119 7.85 0.74 4.37
C ASP A 119 8.69 -0.29 5.16
N ASP A 120 8.42 -1.59 4.99
CA ASP A 120 9.17 -2.67 5.63
C ASP A 120 10.37 -3.11 4.78
N GLU A 121 11.59 -2.96 5.35
CA GLU A 121 12.85 -3.31 4.69
C GLU A 121 12.92 -4.79 4.32
N ASN A 122 12.50 -5.69 5.20
CA ASN A 122 12.57 -7.12 4.93
C ASN A 122 11.60 -7.54 3.81
N VAL A 123 10.45 -6.88 3.71
CA VAL A 123 9.51 -7.09 2.61
C VAL A 123 10.12 -6.65 1.29
N CYS A 124 10.73 -5.47 1.27
CA CYS A 124 11.43 -5.00 0.06
C CYS A 124 12.57 -5.92 -0.36
N GLU A 125 13.41 -6.37 0.58
CA GLU A 125 14.46 -7.34 0.29
C GLU A 125 13.93 -8.65 -0.29
N GLN A 126 12.84 -9.20 0.26
CA GLN A 126 12.21 -10.42 -0.26
C GLN A 126 11.66 -10.20 -1.67
N TRP A 127 11.03 -9.05 -1.92
CA TRP A 127 10.49 -8.70 -3.22
C TRP A 127 11.61 -8.55 -4.27
N GLU A 128 12.70 -7.89 -3.93
CA GLU A 128 13.86 -7.71 -4.82
C GLU A 128 14.60 -9.02 -5.07
N ASN A 129 14.73 -9.88 -4.07
CA ASN A 129 15.30 -11.23 -4.23
C ASN A 129 14.46 -12.13 -5.16
N SER A 130 13.18 -11.80 -5.37
CA SER A 130 12.33 -12.47 -6.36
C SER A 130 12.47 -11.91 -7.78
N GLY A 131 13.37 -10.94 -8.00
CA GLY A 131 13.67 -10.34 -9.30
C GLY A 131 12.83 -9.10 -9.65
N HIS A 132 12.09 -8.52 -8.70
CA HIS A 132 11.19 -7.41 -8.91
C HIS A 132 11.67 -6.17 -8.15
N LYS A 133 11.21 -4.99 -8.56
CA LYS A 133 11.62 -3.73 -7.95
C LYS A 133 10.72 -3.36 -6.77
N CYS A 134 11.33 -3.07 -5.61
CA CYS A 134 10.67 -2.43 -4.48
C CYS A 134 11.10 -0.97 -4.34
N TYR A 135 10.13 -0.09 -4.09
CA TYR A 135 10.36 1.29 -3.68
C TYR A 135 10.12 1.38 -2.18
N ARG A 136 11.20 1.24 -1.42
CA ARG A 136 11.15 1.33 0.03
C ARG A 136 10.81 2.75 0.46
N LEU A 137 9.77 2.88 1.26
CA LEU A 137 9.41 4.12 1.91
C LEU A 137 10.09 4.23 3.28
N LEU A 138 10.27 5.45 3.76
CA LEU A 138 10.86 5.71 5.06
C LEU A 138 9.81 5.57 6.18
N ASP A 139 10.25 5.20 7.38
CA ASP A 139 9.38 5.17 8.55
C ASP A 139 8.87 6.59 8.86
N SER A 140 7.58 6.80 8.64
CA SER A 140 6.92 8.10 8.78
C SER A 140 6.38 8.38 10.19
N ARG A 141 6.64 7.50 11.15
CA ARG A 141 6.18 7.67 12.53
C ARG A 141 6.71 8.98 13.11
N ASN A 142 5.78 9.79 13.63
CA ASN A 142 6.09 11.07 14.29
C ASN A 142 6.83 12.10 13.43
N SER A 143 6.83 11.99 12.10
CA SER A 143 7.51 12.92 11.22
C SER A 143 6.67 13.32 10.00
N LEU A 144 6.13 14.53 10.03
CA LEU A 144 5.44 15.12 8.87
C LEU A 144 6.37 15.25 7.65
N GLY A 145 7.64 15.64 7.87
CA GLY A 145 8.61 15.78 6.79
C GLY A 145 8.86 14.47 6.06
N VAL A 146 9.01 13.35 6.78
CA VAL A 146 9.18 12.03 6.19
C VAL A 146 7.91 11.60 5.41
N ARG A 147 6.71 11.88 5.92
CA ARG A 147 5.47 11.60 5.19
C ARG A 147 5.41 12.33 3.85
N LEU A 148 5.77 13.60 3.82
CA LEU A 148 5.83 14.39 2.58
C LEU A 148 6.90 13.86 1.62
N MET A 149 8.05 13.41 2.12
CA MET A 149 9.08 12.77 1.30
C MET A 149 8.58 11.47 0.67
N ASN A 150 7.91 10.61 1.44
CA ASN A 150 7.32 9.36 0.94
C ASN A 150 6.26 9.61 -0.13
N GLU A 151 5.36 10.55 0.12
CA GLU A 151 4.33 10.95 -0.84
C GLU A 151 4.96 11.47 -2.15
N THR A 152 5.94 12.35 -2.05
CA THR A 152 6.70 12.86 -3.20
C THR A 152 7.38 11.72 -3.97
N ALA A 153 7.98 10.75 -3.27
CA ALA A 153 8.63 9.60 -3.89
C ALA A 153 7.63 8.72 -4.64
N ILE A 154 6.44 8.49 -4.08
CA ILE A 154 5.35 7.75 -4.74
C ILE A 154 4.94 8.49 -6.03
N PHE A 155 4.59 9.76 -5.94
CA PHE A 155 4.10 10.53 -7.09
C PHE A 155 5.14 10.66 -8.19
N TYR A 156 6.40 10.97 -7.84
CA TYR A 156 7.49 11.03 -8.80
C TYR A 156 7.72 9.70 -9.52
N THR A 157 7.66 8.60 -8.79
CA THR A 157 7.83 7.28 -9.38
C THR A 157 6.68 6.95 -10.33
N LEU A 158 5.44 7.17 -9.91
CA LEU A 158 4.26 6.93 -10.75
C LEU A 158 4.29 7.80 -12.03
N ALA A 159 4.69 9.07 -11.92
CA ALA A 159 4.84 9.94 -13.09
C ALA A 159 5.84 9.40 -14.12
N LYS A 160 6.95 8.82 -13.70
CA LYS A 160 7.92 8.17 -14.60
C LYS A 160 7.33 6.99 -15.36
N TYR A 161 6.47 6.21 -14.73
CA TYR A 161 5.77 5.11 -15.44
C TYR A 161 4.80 5.65 -16.48
N SER A 162 4.15 6.79 -16.24
CA SER A 162 3.29 7.45 -17.22
C SER A 162 4.08 7.93 -18.45
N GLU A 163 5.25 8.55 -18.25
CA GLU A 163 6.09 9.06 -19.33
C GLU A 163 6.71 7.94 -20.18
N SER A 164 7.10 6.81 -19.59
CA SER A 164 7.74 5.70 -20.30
C SER A 164 6.82 5.04 -21.32
N VAL A 165 5.52 5.05 -21.11
CA VAL A 165 4.54 4.49 -22.05
C VAL A 165 4.34 5.42 -23.25
N LEU A 166 4.37 6.74 -23.05
CA LEU A 166 4.26 7.72 -24.13
C LEU A 166 5.43 7.61 -25.12
N GLN A 167 6.64 7.38 -24.61
CA GLN A 167 7.84 7.22 -25.43
C GLN A 167 7.90 5.87 -26.18
N ALA A 168 7.26 4.82 -25.66
CA ALA A 168 7.21 3.52 -26.31
C ALA A 168 6.13 3.42 -27.41
N SER A 169 5.28 4.44 -27.55
CA SER A 169 4.18 4.51 -28.54
C SER A 169 4.52 5.37 -29.75
N GLU A 170 5.69 5.99 -29.78
CA GLU A 170 6.28 6.70 -30.93
C GLU A 170 7.25 5.78 -31.71
#